data_17764da4322f9b9c09ec2f9c74128cda
#
_entry.id   17764da4322f9b9c09ec2f9c74128cda
#
_cell.length_a   1.000
_cell.length_b   1.000
_cell.length_c   1.000
_cell.angle_alpha   90.00
_cell.angle_beta   90.00
_cell.angle_gamma   90.00
#
_symmetry.space_group_name_H-M   'P 1'
#
loop_
_entity.id
_entity.type
_entity.pdbx_description
1 polymer ?
#
loop_
_entity_poly.entity_id
_entity_poly.type
_entity_poly.pdbx_seq_one_letter_code
_entity_poly.pdbx_strand_id
1 'polypeptide(L)'
;MQLAQKIIIADDHPLFRTAMQQAVKQLLPDVLIEQAESLPELQQVVEQHKDADLILLDLQMPGAHGYSGLVFLRSHYPEIPVIVVSACEDPAIMCQAIDHEASGYISKSSPLEHIAKAIEMVLQGDIYLPDAARRHQHQPN
;
A
#
# COMPACT_ATOMS: atom_id res chain seq x y z
N MET A 1 -17.45 -2.05 -20.37
CA MET A 1 -17.52 -0.88 -19.48
C MET A 1 -16.73 -1.17 -18.22
N GLN A 2 -15.80 -0.30 -17.89
CA GLN A 2 -15.03 -0.46 -16.67
C GLN A 2 -15.76 0.19 -15.51
N LEU A 3 -15.89 -0.55 -14.42
CA LEU A 3 -16.40 0.01 -13.18
C LEU A 3 -15.35 0.90 -12.55
N ALA A 4 -15.80 1.93 -11.82
CA ALA A 4 -14.87 2.77 -11.06
C ALA A 4 -14.11 1.93 -10.06
N GLN A 5 -12.80 2.14 -9.95
CA GLN A 5 -11.98 1.44 -8.99
C GLN A 5 -12.06 2.14 -7.63
N LYS A 6 -11.88 1.36 -6.57
CA LYS A 6 -11.89 1.87 -5.20
C LYS A 6 -10.56 1.56 -4.53
N ILE A 7 -9.93 2.57 -3.96
CA ILE A 7 -8.65 2.43 -3.27
C ILE A 7 -8.77 3.00 -1.86
N ILE A 8 -8.28 2.24 -0.88
CA ILE A 8 -8.23 2.70 0.51
C ILE A 8 -6.81 3.19 0.79
N ILE A 9 -6.69 4.40 1.33
CA ILE A 9 -5.41 4.98 1.73
C ILE A 9 -5.37 5.08 3.25
N ALA A 10 -4.50 4.30 3.88
CA ALA A 10 -4.35 4.26 5.32
C ALA A 10 -3.01 4.87 5.71
N ASP A 11 -3.03 6.11 6.19
CA ASP A 11 -1.83 6.89 6.53
C ASP A 11 -2.23 8.04 7.45
N ASP A 12 -1.46 8.26 8.51
CA ASP A 12 -1.75 9.34 9.45
C ASP A 12 -1.01 10.64 9.15
N HIS A 13 -0.26 10.70 8.02
CA HIS A 13 0.46 11.90 7.61
C HIS A 13 -0.34 12.65 6.54
N PRO A 14 -0.98 13.79 6.87
CA PRO A 14 -1.90 14.44 5.92
C PRO A 14 -1.24 14.85 4.60
N LEU A 15 -0.02 15.36 4.64
CA LEU A 15 0.65 15.79 3.41
C LEU A 15 0.95 14.62 2.49
N PHE A 16 1.41 13.51 3.04
CA PHE A 16 1.70 12.33 2.24
C PHE A 16 0.41 11.69 1.71
N ARG A 17 -0.63 11.67 2.54
CA ARG A 17 -1.93 11.16 2.12
C ARG A 17 -2.48 11.97 0.94
N THR A 18 -2.34 13.30 0.97
CA THR A 18 -2.74 14.16 -0.15
C THR A 18 -1.93 13.83 -1.40
N ALA A 19 -0.61 13.63 -1.26
CA ALA A 19 0.24 13.28 -2.40
C ALA A 19 -0.17 11.95 -3.02
N MET A 20 -0.47 10.96 -2.20
CA MET A 20 -0.95 9.66 -2.70
C MET A 20 -2.27 9.78 -3.43
N GLN A 21 -3.21 10.60 -2.90
CA GLN A 21 -4.49 10.83 -3.57
C GLN A 21 -4.28 11.44 -4.95
N GLN A 22 -3.36 12.41 -5.07
CA GLN A 22 -3.08 13.03 -6.36
C GLN A 22 -2.51 12.02 -7.35
N ALA A 23 -1.58 11.18 -6.91
CA ALA A 23 -0.99 10.17 -7.78
C ALA A 23 -2.05 9.16 -8.25
N VAL A 24 -2.91 8.74 -7.34
CA VAL A 24 -3.99 7.79 -7.65
C VAL A 24 -4.96 8.41 -8.66
N LYS A 25 -5.37 9.66 -8.45
CA LYS A 25 -6.33 10.32 -9.32
C LYS A 25 -5.78 10.62 -10.71
N GLN A 26 -4.47 10.88 -10.81
CA GLN A 26 -3.85 11.06 -12.13
C GLN A 26 -3.87 9.76 -12.92
N LEU A 27 -3.64 8.64 -12.25
CA LEU A 27 -3.65 7.32 -12.90
C LEU A 27 -5.06 6.86 -13.20
N LEU A 28 -6.01 7.09 -12.27
CA LEU A 28 -7.37 6.58 -12.32
C LEU A 28 -8.34 7.73 -12.03
N PRO A 29 -8.70 8.54 -13.05
CA PRO A 29 -9.49 9.76 -12.82
C PRO A 29 -10.84 9.53 -12.14
N ASP A 30 -11.45 8.35 -12.33
CA ASP A 30 -12.76 8.04 -11.76
C ASP A 30 -12.68 7.24 -10.46
N VAL A 31 -11.49 7.13 -9.86
CA VAL A 31 -11.29 6.32 -8.67
C VAL A 31 -12.10 6.87 -7.48
N LEU A 32 -12.62 5.93 -6.68
CA LEU A 32 -13.21 6.24 -5.38
C LEU A 32 -12.13 6.01 -4.32
N ILE A 33 -11.88 7.01 -3.48
CA ILE A 33 -10.84 6.94 -2.46
C ILE A 33 -11.49 7.00 -1.08
N GLU A 34 -11.19 6.01 -0.24
CA GLU A 34 -11.54 5.99 1.17
C GLU A 34 -10.26 6.13 1.99
N GLN A 35 -10.35 6.75 3.15
CA GLN A 35 -9.18 7.07 3.95
C GLN A 35 -9.31 6.59 5.38
N ALA A 36 -8.17 6.26 5.99
CA ALA A 36 -8.08 5.90 7.41
C ALA A 36 -6.78 6.46 7.98
N GLU A 37 -6.82 6.90 9.22
CA GLU A 37 -5.68 7.51 9.90
C GLU A 37 -5.12 6.65 11.03
N SER A 38 -5.76 5.53 11.33
CA SER A 38 -5.34 4.62 12.39
C SER A 38 -5.74 3.20 12.04
N LEU A 39 -5.17 2.22 12.73
CA LEU A 39 -5.57 0.84 12.51
C LEU A 39 -7.04 0.58 12.85
N PRO A 40 -7.58 1.06 14.00
CA PRO A 40 -9.01 0.86 14.26
C PRO A 40 -9.90 1.48 13.19
N GLU A 41 -9.55 2.66 12.67
CA GLU A 41 -10.31 3.30 11.60
C GLU A 41 -10.22 2.48 10.32
N LEU A 42 -9.03 1.97 10.00
CA LEU A 42 -8.85 1.11 8.82
C LEU A 42 -9.73 -0.14 8.92
N GLN A 43 -9.81 -0.74 10.10
CA GLN A 43 -10.65 -1.92 10.29
C GLN A 43 -12.11 -1.62 9.97
N GLN A 44 -12.61 -0.44 10.35
CA GLN A 44 -13.97 -0.02 10.04
C GLN A 44 -14.14 0.27 8.55
N VAL A 45 -13.18 0.99 7.97
CA VAL A 45 -13.26 1.37 6.55
C VAL A 45 -13.25 0.15 5.65
N VAL A 46 -12.34 -0.79 5.89
CA VAL A 46 -12.25 -1.97 5.02
C VAL A 46 -13.48 -2.86 5.16
N GLU A 47 -14.08 -2.92 6.35
CA GLU A 47 -15.30 -3.69 6.57
C GLU A 47 -16.45 -3.12 5.74
N GLN A 48 -16.51 -1.79 5.59
CA GLN A 48 -17.55 -1.13 4.79
C GLN A 48 -17.23 -1.14 3.31
N HIS A 49 -15.97 -1.38 2.92
CA HIS A 49 -15.51 -1.31 1.54
C HIS A 49 -14.72 -2.56 1.14
N LYS A 50 -15.33 -3.73 1.38
CA LYS A 50 -14.70 -5.03 1.06
C LYS A 50 -14.44 -5.22 -0.42
N ASP A 51 -15.05 -4.38 -1.25
CA ASP A 51 -14.90 -4.38 -2.70
C ASP A 51 -13.72 -3.52 -3.17
N ALA A 52 -12.90 -3.02 -2.25
CA ALA A 52 -11.73 -2.23 -2.62
C ALA A 52 -10.80 -3.04 -3.51
N ASP A 53 -10.18 -2.36 -4.47
CA ASP A 53 -9.25 -2.97 -5.43
C ASP A 53 -7.82 -2.95 -4.94
N LEU A 54 -7.52 -2.10 -3.96
CA LEU A 54 -6.16 -1.92 -3.45
C LEU A 54 -6.19 -1.16 -2.13
N ILE A 55 -5.26 -1.49 -1.24
CA ILE A 55 -5.02 -0.72 -0.02
C ILE A 55 -3.58 -0.23 -0.02
N LEU A 56 -3.39 1.08 0.18
CA LEU A 56 -2.09 1.68 0.45
C LEU A 56 -1.97 1.81 1.97
N LEU A 57 -1.02 1.10 2.57
CA LEU A 57 -0.93 0.94 4.02
C LEU A 57 0.37 1.48 4.58
N ASP A 58 0.28 2.49 5.45
CA ASP A 58 1.40 2.95 6.26
C ASP A 58 1.58 2.01 7.45
N LEU A 59 2.77 1.48 7.63
CA LEU A 59 3.04 0.59 8.77
C LEU A 59 3.08 1.33 10.11
N GLN A 60 3.28 2.64 10.09
CA GLN A 60 3.49 3.45 11.31
C GLN A 60 2.28 4.31 11.63
N MET A 61 1.10 3.69 11.74
CA MET A 61 -0.11 4.39 12.15
C MET A 61 -0.44 4.13 13.62
N PRO A 62 -1.20 5.04 14.27
CA PRO A 62 -1.70 4.74 15.62
C PRO A 62 -2.45 3.42 15.67
N GLY A 63 -2.15 2.62 16.67
CA GLY A 63 -2.74 1.30 16.85
C GLY A 63 -2.04 0.18 16.09
N ALA A 64 -1.10 0.50 15.21
CA ALA A 64 -0.34 -0.51 14.45
C ALA A 64 1.07 -0.65 15.02
N HIS A 65 1.57 -1.88 15.06
CA HIS A 65 2.92 -2.20 15.52
C HIS A 65 3.57 -3.14 14.52
N GLY A 66 4.73 -2.77 13.98
CA GLY A 66 5.44 -3.57 13.00
C GLY A 66 4.55 -3.86 11.79
N TYR A 67 4.34 -5.13 11.49
CA TYR A 67 3.52 -5.56 10.36
C TYR A 67 2.08 -5.90 10.73
N SER A 68 1.63 -5.49 11.93
CA SER A 68 0.29 -5.91 12.43
C SER A 68 -0.85 -5.50 11.50
N GLY A 69 -0.79 -4.30 10.91
CA GLY A 69 -1.82 -3.86 9.97
C GLY A 69 -1.86 -4.73 8.72
N LEU A 70 -0.68 -5.05 8.18
CA LEU A 70 -0.57 -5.92 7.01
C LEU A 70 -1.07 -7.32 7.32
N VAL A 71 -0.66 -7.89 8.45
CA VAL A 71 -1.10 -9.23 8.87
C VAL A 71 -2.62 -9.26 9.02
N PHE A 72 -3.20 -8.25 9.64
CA PHE A 72 -4.65 -8.15 9.77
C PHE A 72 -5.33 -8.20 8.40
N LEU A 73 -4.89 -7.37 7.47
CA LEU A 73 -5.51 -7.27 6.15
C LEU A 73 -5.37 -8.59 5.36
N ARG A 74 -4.19 -9.20 5.40
CA ARG A 74 -3.98 -10.45 4.66
C ARG A 74 -4.75 -11.62 5.25
N SER A 75 -4.98 -11.59 6.56
CA SER A 75 -5.73 -12.65 7.24
C SER A 75 -7.23 -12.54 7.01
N HIS A 76 -7.77 -11.31 6.98
CA HIS A 76 -9.22 -11.10 6.91
C HIS A 76 -9.72 -10.74 5.51
N TYR A 77 -8.87 -10.14 4.66
CA TYR A 77 -9.26 -9.68 3.32
C TYR A 77 -8.21 -10.09 2.30
N PRO A 78 -7.97 -11.40 2.14
CA PRO A 78 -6.86 -11.88 1.29
C PRO A 78 -7.01 -11.53 -0.19
N GLU A 79 -8.21 -11.19 -0.64
CA GLU A 79 -8.43 -10.82 -2.05
C GLU A 79 -7.99 -9.40 -2.37
N ILE A 80 -7.81 -8.54 -1.34
CA ILE A 80 -7.44 -7.14 -1.58
C ILE A 80 -5.93 -7.02 -1.52
N PRO A 81 -5.27 -6.65 -2.63
CA PRO A 81 -3.82 -6.44 -2.59
C PRO A 81 -3.46 -5.23 -1.73
N VAL A 82 -2.30 -5.30 -1.09
CA VAL A 82 -1.82 -4.26 -0.18
C VAL A 82 -0.45 -3.81 -0.61
N ILE A 83 -0.27 -2.50 -0.80
CA ILE A 83 1.05 -1.89 -0.98
C ILE A 83 1.41 -1.22 0.33
N VAL A 84 2.56 -1.61 0.90
CA VAL A 84 3.09 -0.99 2.11
C VAL A 84 3.77 0.31 1.72
N VAL A 85 3.49 1.37 2.48
CA VAL A 85 4.10 2.69 2.30
C VAL A 85 4.80 3.05 3.60
N SER A 86 6.08 3.38 3.55
CA SER A 86 6.85 3.62 4.77
C SER A 86 8.02 4.56 4.52
N ALA A 87 8.43 5.29 5.56
CA ALA A 87 9.63 6.10 5.52
C ALA A 87 10.90 5.24 5.57
N CYS A 88 10.79 3.97 5.97
CA CYS A 88 11.94 3.08 6.06
C CYS A 88 12.44 2.68 4.68
N GLU A 89 13.75 2.82 4.47
CA GLU A 89 14.38 2.48 3.19
C GLU A 89 15.31 1.25 3.30
N ASP A 90 15.23 0.51 4.39
CA ASP A 90 16.03 -0.71 4.59
C ASP A 90 15.51 -1.81 3.66
N PRO A 91 16.36 -2.33 2.74
CA PRO A 91 15.92 -3.40 1.83
C PRO A 91 15.45 -4.66 2.55
N ALA A 92 16.00 -4.97 3.71
CA ALA A 92 15.56 -6.13 4.48
C ALA A 92 14.12 -5.97 4.95
N ILE A 93 13.73 -4.76 5.39
CA ILE A 93 12.36 -4.46 5.81
C ILE A 93 11.41 -4.54 4.60
N MET A 94 11.85 -4.03 3.46
CA MET A 94 11.05 -4.11 2.23
C MET A 94 10.76 -5.57 1.84
N CYS A 95 11.79 -6.42 1.92
CA CYS A 95 11.62 -7.84 1.59
C CYS A 95 10.74 -8.54 2.63
N GLN A 96 10.84 -8.18 3.90
CA GLN A 96 9.98 -8.74 4.94
C GLN A 96 8.50 -8.41 4.69
N ALA A 97 8.20 -7.20 4.18
CA ALA A 97 6.83 -6.86 3.84
C ALA A 97 6.29 -7.81 2.77
N ILE A 98 7.09 -8.12 1.77
CA ILE A 98 6.68 -9.06 0.72
C ILE A 98 6.53 -10.47 1.29
N ASP A 99 7.39 -10.87 2.23
CA ASP A 99 7.25 -12.16 2.92
C ASP A 99 5.95 -12.25 3.72
N HIS A 100 5.43 -11.11 4.19
CA HIS A 100 4.12 -11.03 4.84
C HIS A 100 2.99 -10.82 3.81
N GLU A 101 3.25 -11.13 2.54
CA GLU A 101 2.28 -11.13 1.45
C GLU A 101 1.80 -9.75 1.01
N ALA A 102 2.60 -8.70 1.24
CA ALA A 102 2.36 -7.41 0.60
C ALA A 102 2.59 -7.57 -0.91
N SER A 103 1.82 -6.83 -1.70
CA SER A 103 1.98 -6.83 -3.16
C SER A 103 2.96 -5.77 -3.62
N GLY A 104 3.42 -4.92 -2.73
CA GLY A 104 4.41 -3.92 -3.07
C GLY A 104 4.88 -3.14 -1.86
N TYR A 105 5.97 -2.39 -2.06
CA TYR A 105 6.53 -1.50 -1.05
C TYR A 105 6.92 -0.19 -1.72
N ILE A 106 6.48 0.92 -1.14
CA ILE A 106 6.83 2.25 -1.60
C ILE A 106 7.51 2.98 -0.44
N SER A 107 8.70 3.54 -0.70
CA SER A 107 9.32 4.46 0.25
C SER A 107 8.63 5.83 0.18
N LYS A 108 8.41 6.47 1.33
CA LYS A 108 7.79 7.80 1.37
C LYS A 108 8.65 8.89 0.72
N SER A 109 9.93 8.62 0.48
CA SER A 109 10.81 9.54 -0.24
C SER A 109 10.75 9.35 -1.75
N SER A 110 9.98 8.39 -2.25
CA SER A 110 9.89 8.11 -3.68
C SER A 110 9.16 9.23 -4.42
N PRO A 111 9.55 9.53 -5.67
CA PRO A 111 8.79 10.44 -6.52
C PRO A 111 7.37 9.91 -6.76
N LEU A 112 6.44 10.84 -7.04
CA LEU A 112 5.04 10.47 -7.32
C LEU A 112 4.91 9.50 -8.49
N GLU A 113 5.81 9.59 -9.48
CA GLU A 113 5.82 8.68 -10.64
C GLU A 113 6.02 7.23 -10.21
N HIS A 114 6.85 6.99 -9.19
CA HIS A 114 7.08 5.64 -8.68
C HIS A 114 5.84 5.12 -7.96
N ILE A 115 5.12 6.00 -7.27
CA ILE A 115 3.88 5.61 -6.60
C ILE A 115 2.84 5.19 -7.64
N ALA A 116 2.68 5.99 -8.69
CA ALA A 116 1.73 5.67 -9.76
C ALA A 116 2.10 4.34 -10.45
N LYS A 117 3.40 4.13 -10.71
CA LYS A 117 3.85 2.89 -11.35
C LYS A 117 3.59 1.67 -10.46
N ALA A 118 3.84 1.81 -9.16
CA ALA A 118 3.59 0.71 -8.22
C ALA A 118 2.12 0.32 -8.21
N ILE A 119 1.24 1.32 -8.17
CA ILE A 119 -0.20 1.09 -8.18
C ILE A 119 -0.62 0.38 -9.47
N GLU A 120 -0.14 0.86 -10.61
CA GLU A 120 -0.46 0.27 -11.90
C GLU A 120 -0.02 -1.19 -11.96
N MET A 121 1.21 -1.49 -11.55
CA MET A 121 1.73 -2.85 -11.56
C MET A 121 0.92 -3.78 -10.66
N VAL A 122 0.60 -3.33 -9.46
CA VAL A 122 -0.13 -4.17 -8.50
C VAL A 122 -1.57 -4.41 -8.97
N LEU A 123 -2.21 -3.41 -9.58
CA LEU A 123 -3.55 -3.59 -10.14
C LEU A 123 -3.55 -4.58 -11.31
N GLN A 124 -2.41 -4.77 -11.97
CA GLN A 124 -2.25 -5.76 -13.03
C GLN A 124 -1.87 -7.15 -12.51
N GLY A 125 -1.71 -7.29 -11.19
CA GLY A 125 -1.35 -8.56 -10.57
C GLY A 125 0.14 -8.76 -10.34
N ASP A 126 0.95 -7.74 -10.59
CA ASP A 126 2.41 -7.82 -10.38
C ASP A 126 2.77 -7.38 -8.96
N ILE A 127 4.01 -7.70 -8.57
CA ILE A 127 4.58 -7.26 -7.31
C ILE A 127 5.57 -6.12 -7.59
N TYR A 128 5.45 -5.03 -6.84
CA TYR A 128 6.36 -3.89 -6.98
C TYR A 128 7.34 -3.82 -5.81
N LEU A 129 8.63 -3.78 -6.12
CA LEU A 129 9.69 -3.54 -5.14
C LEU A 129 10.64 -2.49 -5.68
N PRO A 130 11.15 -1.59 -4.81
CA PRO A 130 12.26 -0.71 -5.21
C PRO A 130 13.49 -1.52 -5.61
N ASP A 131 14.34 -0.94 -6.45
CA ASP A 131 15.52 -1.63 -6.98
C ASP A 131 16.43 -2.14 -5.88
N ALA A 132 16.62 -1.37 -4.80
CA ALA A 132 17.46 -1.79 -3.68
C ALA A 132 16.96 -3.10 -3.06
N ALA A 133 15.64 -3.25 -2.93
CA ALA A 133 15.06 -4.47 -2.37
C ALA A 133 15.20 -5.65 -3.32
N ARG A 134 15.04 -5.42 -4.61
CA ARG A 134 15.24 -6.48 -5.61
C ARG A 134 16.67 -7.00 -5.60
N ARG A 135 17.65 -6.10 -5.48
CA ARG A 135 19.06 -6.50 -5.37
C ARG A 135 19.30 -7.30 -4.09
N HIS A 136 18.66 -6.90 -2.99
CA HIS A 136 18.79 -7.63 -1.72
C HIS A 136 18.25 -9.06 -1.82
N GLN A 137 17.11 -9.24 -2.50
CA GLN A 137 16.53 -10.57 -2.69
C GLN A 137 17.46 -11.53 -3.46
N HIS A 138 18.26 -11.00 -4.39
CA HIS A 138 19.13 -11.80 -5.24
C HIS A 138 20.53 -11.96 -4.67
N GLN A 139 20.83 -11.42 -3.50
CA GLN A 139 22.13 -11.60 -2.88
C GLN A 139 22.16 -12.92 -2.13
N PRO A 140 23.20 -13.76 -2.37
CA PRO A 140 23.38 -14.94 -1.55
C PRO A 140 23.81 -14.54 -0.14
N ASN A 141 23.38 -15.30 0.82
CA ASN A 141 23.78 -15.08 2.20
C ASN A 141 25.21 -15.57 2.43
#